data_653a0c990ad05e93b4ebf7c1e65ae086
#
_entry.id   653a0c990ad05e93b4ebf7c1e65ae086
#
_cell.length_a   1.000
_cell.length_b   1.000
_cell.length_c   1.000
_cell.angle_alpha   90.00
_cell.angle_beta   90.00
_cell.angle_gamma   90.00
#
_symmetry.space_group_name_H-M   'P 1'
#
loop_
_entity.id
_entity.type
_entity.pdbx_description
1 polymer ?
#
loop_
_entity_poly.entity_id
_entity_poly.type
_entity_poly.pdbx_seq_one_letter_code
_entity_poly.pdbx_strand_id
1 'polypeptide(L)'
;MKRFNYVLISALAAIMLACGTSSQVPITGRKHSLLVSDAQILSLSKQEYSKFLKGSKLSTNAANTAMVKRVGQRLARAVETYLVNNGYQDEIRNFEWEFNLVADNHVNAFCMPGGKIVVFEGLLPVTQNEASLAIVLGHEIAHAVAKHSA
;
A
#
# COMPACT_ATOMS: atom_id res chain seq x y z
N MET A 1 -10.58 45.18 -27.66
CA MET A 1 -10.64 44.79 -26.24
C MET A 1 -11.57 43.60 -25.96
N LYS A 2 -12.81 43.55 -26.46
CA LYS A 2 -13.75 42.44 -26.18
C LYS A 2 -13.27 41.05 -26.67
N ARG A 3 -12.64 40.97 -27.86
CA ARG A 3 -12.14 39.68 -28.41
C ARG A 3 -10.95 39.09 -27.63
N PHE A 4 -10.12 39.94 -27.06
CA PHE A 4 -8.99 39.52 -26.24
C PHE A 4 -9.45 38.87 -24.90
N ASN A 5 -10.53 39.41 -24.31
CA ASN A 5 -11.11 38.85 -23.10
C ASN A 5 -11.74 37.45 -23.31
N TYR A 6 -12.34 37.18 -24.48
CA TYR A 6 -12.91 35.87 -24.78
C TYR A 6 -11.83 34.80 -24.97
N VAL A 7 -10.69 35.18 -25.57
CA VAL A 7 -9.54 34.23 -25.71
C VAL A 7 -8.92 33.93 -24.36
N LEU A 8 -8.81 34.91 -23.47
CA LEU A 8 -8.30 34.67 -22.11
C LEU A 8 -9.24 33.79 -21.27
N ILE A 9 -10.57 34.02 -21.40
CA ILE A 9 -11.58 33.22 -20.69
C ILE A 9 -11.62 31.78 -21.22
N SER A 10 -11.50 31.57 -22.53
CA SER A 10 -11.46 30.23 -23.11
C SER A 10 -10.16 29.49 -22.77
N ALA A 11 -9.02 30.18 -22.68
CA ALA A 11 -7.75 29.61 -22.24
C ALA A 11 -7.80 29.19 -20.73
N LEU A 12 -8.44 30.03 -19.89
CA LEU A 12 -8.62 29.73 -18.48
C LEU A 12 -9.58 28.56 -18.25
N ALA A 13 -10.65 28.45 -19.06
CA ALA A 13 -11.58 27.33 -19.02
C ALA A 13 -10.93 26.00 -19.47
N ALA A 14 -9.99 26.03 -20.41
CA ALA A 14 -9.24 24.85 -20.87
C ALA A 14 -8.27 24.32 -19.80
N ILE A 15 -7.74 25.19 -18.95
CA ILE A 15 -6.84 24.79 -17.85
C ILE A 15 -7.61 24.09 -16.73
N MET A 16 -8.91 24.38 -16.56
CA MET A 16 -9.75 23.72 -15.54
C MET A 16 -10.16 22.29 -15.91
N LEU A 17 -9.91 21.84 -17.15
CA LEU A 17 -10.12 20.45 -17.58
C LEU A 17 -8.87 19.55 -17.41
N ALA A 18 -7.83 20.03 -16.73
CA ALA A 18 -6.68 19.20 -16.35
C ALA A 18 -7.13 18.19 -15.29
N CYS A 19 -7.62 17.07 -15.77
CA CYS A 19 -8.18 15.93 -15.06
C CYS A 19 -7.24 15.41 -13.99
N GLY A 20 -7.66 15.45 -12.74
CA GLY A 20 -7.19 14.50 -11.75
C GLY A 20 -7.55 13.09 -12.22
N THR A 21 -6.59 12.17 -12.22
CA THR A 21 -6.86 10.76 -12.50
C THR A 21 -7.76 10.21 -11.41
N SER A 22 -8.99 9.77 -11.78
CA SER A 22 -9.86 9.07 -10.83
C SER A 22 -9.53 7.59 -10.89
N SER A 23 -9.10 7.01 -9.78
CA SER A 23 -8.98 5.56 -9.63
C SER A 23 -10.12 5.04 -8.74
N GLN A 24 -10.62 3.84 -9.06
CA GLN A 24 -11.63 3.18 -8.26
C GLN A 24 -10.95 2.26 -7.24
N VAL A 25 -11.36 2.38 -5.97
CA VAL A 25 -10.85 1.53 -4.90
C VAL A 25 -11.47 0.14 -5.00
N PRO A 26 -10.67 -0.94 -5.10
CA PRO A 26 -11.16 -2.29 -5.39
C PRO A 26 -12.21 -2.82 -4.42
N ILE A 27 -12.07 -2.54 -3.12
CA ILE A 27 -12.96 -3.10 -2.09
C ILE A 27 -14.19 -2.22 -1.87
N THR A 28 -14.04 -0.90 -1.90
CA THR A 28 -15.10 0.04 -1.50
C THR A 28 -15.84 0.66 -2.67
N GLY A 29 -15.36 0.48 -3.89
CA GLY A 29 -15.90 1.10 -5.12
C GLY A 29 -15.82 2.63 -5.13
N ARG A 30 -15.17 3.25 -4.15
CA ARG A 30 -15.04 4.71 -4.07
C ARG A 30 -14.16 5.23 -5.21
N LYS A 31 -14.60 6.31 -5.83
CA LYS A 31 -13.76 7.06 -6.77
C LYS A 31 -12.92 8.06 -5.97
N HIS A 32 -11.60 7.92 -6.04
CA HIS A 32 -10.67 8.92 -5.55
C HIS A 32 -10.20 9.78 -6.72
N SER A 33 -10.32 11.10 -6.56
CA SER A 33 -9.58 12.06 -7.40
C SER A 33 -8.28 12.34 -6.68
N LEU A 34 -7.20 11.70 -7.12
CA LEU A 34 -5.87 11.91 -6.56
C LEU A 34 -5.15 12.99 -7.36
N LEU A 35 -4.52 13.92 -6.65
CA LEU A 35 -3.56 14.87 -7.24
C LEU A 35 -2.27 14.16 -7.67
N VAL A 36 -2.04 12.94 -7.19
CA VAL A 36 -0.87 12.11 -7.43
C VAL A 36 -1.31 10.79 -8.04
N SER A 37 -0.65 10.33 -9.10
CA SER A 37 -0.98 9.06 -9.75
C SER A 37 -0.59 7.84 -8.89
N ASP A 38 -1.27 6.69 -9.07
CA ASP A 38 -0.92 5.44 -8.40
C ASP A 38 0.56 5.07 -8.63
N ALA A 39 1.09 5.28 -9.84
CA ALA A 39 2.49 5.01 -10.16
C ALA A 39 3.46 5.88 -9.33
N GLN A 40 3.11 7.15 -9.09
CA GLN A 40 3.91 8.03 -8.23
C GLN A 40 3.85 7.60 -6.77
N ILE A 41 2.67 7.22 -6.27
CA ILE A 41 2.51 6.68 -4.91
C ILE A 41 3.35 5.43 -4.72
N LEU A 42 3.30 4.47 -5.66
CA LEU A 42 4.09 3.25 -5.61
C LEU A 42 5.61 3.54 -5.63
N SER A 43 6.04 4.49 -6.46
CA SER A 43 7.45 4.89 -6.54
C SER A 43 7.93 5.51 -5.22
N LEU A 44 7.16 6.42 -4.64
CA LEU A 44 7.47 7.04 -3.35
C LEU A 44 7.49 6.00 -2.22
N SER A 45 6.49 5.11 -2.19
CA SER A 45 6.41 4.01 -1.23
C SER A 45 7.67 3.14 -1.27
N LYS A 46 8.12 2.75 -2.47
CA LYS A 46 9.33 1.94 -2.65
C LYS A 46 10.59 2.66 -2.15
N GLN A 47 10.70 3.96 -2.38
CA GLN A 47 11.82 4.77 -1.89
C GLN A 47 11.81 4.88 -0.36
N GLU A 48 10.68 5.21 0.25
CA GLU A 48 10.55 5.32 1.70
C GLU A 48 10.75 3.97 2.40
N TYR A 49 10.23 2.88 1.83
CA TYR A 49 10.49 1.54 2.33
C TYR A 49 11.98 1.18 2.32
N SER A 50 12.66 1.45 1.20
CA SER A 50 14.10 1.20 1.09
C SER A 50 14.91 2.03 2.09
N LYS A 51 14.53 3.28 2.30
CA LYS A 51 15.13 4.18 3.29
C LYS A 51 14.89 3.67 4.71
N PHE A 52 13.67 3.24 5.02
CA PHE A 52 13.32 2.65 6.31
C PHE A 52 14.18 1.43 6.60
N LEU A 53 14.28 0.47 5.67
CA LEU A 53 15.07 -0.75 5.86
C LEU A 53 16.57 -0.47 6.04
N LYS A 54 17.12 0.51 5.32
CA LYS A 54 18.53 0.93 5.51
C LYS A 54 18.79 1.50 6.91
N GLY A 55 17.81 2.15 7.50
CA GLY A 55 17.88 2.70 8.87
C GLY A 55 17.50 1.70 9.96
N SER A 56 17.00 0.52 9.59
CA SER A 56 16.50 -0.49 10.53
C SER A 56 17.48 -1.66 10.63
N LYS A 57 17.47 -2.34 11.78
CA LYS A 57 18.17 -3.60 11.97
C LYS A 57 17.17 -4.74 11.71
N LEU A 58 17.45 -5.56 10.73
CA LEU A 58 16.65 -6.77 10.49
C LEU A 58 16.83 -7.76 11.63
N SER A 59 15.76 -8.50 11.95
CA SER A 59 15.80 -9.57 12.93
C SER A 59 16.79 -10.66 12.52
N THR A 60 17.55 -11.14 13.47
CA THR A 60 18.43 -12.33 13.33
C THR A 60 17.73 -13.63 13.75
N ASN A 61 16.50 -13.55 14.25
CA ASN A 61 15.70 -14.72 14.60
C ASN A 61 15.10 -15.35 13.34
N ALA A 62 15.78 -16.40 12.85
CA ALA A 62 15.41 -17.08 11.61
C ALA A 62 14.00 -17.72 11.68
N ALA A 63 13.60 -18.28 12.84
CA ALA A 63 12.30 -18.91 13.02
C ALA A 63 11.16 -17.88 12.94
N ASN A 64 11.30 -16.76 13.64
CA ASN A 64 10.32 -15.67 13.61
C ASN A 64 10.25 -15.01 12.24
N THR A 65 11.39 -14.80 11.59
CA THR A 65 11.43 -14.25 10.22
C THR A 65 10.73 -15.18 9.23
N ALA A 66 10.95 -16.49 9.32
CA ALA A 66 10.27 -17.48 8.48
C ALA A 66 8.75 -17.51 8.75
N MET A 67 8.33 -17.39 10.00
CA MET A 67 6.91 -17.31 10.38
C MET A 67 6.25 -16.08 9.77
N VAL A 68 6.83 -14.89 9.91
CA VAL A 68 6.30 -13.63 9.34
C VAL A 68 6.17 -13.75 7.83
N LYS A 69 7.19 -14.25 7.13
CA LYS A 69 7.16 -14.46 5.68
C LYS A 69 6.07 -15.44 5.27
N ARG A 70 5.93 -16.56 5.96
CA ARG A 70 4.92 -17.59 5.68
C ARG A 70 3.50 -17.05 5.83
N VAL A 71 3.23 -16.37 6.95
CA VAL A 71 1.92 -15.74 7.18
C VAL A 71 1.62 -14.67 6.12
N GLY A 72 2.58 -13.79 5.87
CA GLY A 72 2.44 -12.73 4.87
C GLY A 72 2.19 -13.26 3.46
N GLN A 73 2.93 -14.28 3.03
CA GLN A 73 2.74 -14.91 1.71
C GLN A 73 1.38 -15.59 1.56
N ARG A 74 0.84 -16.17 2.64
CA ARG A 74 -0.52 -16.74 2.62
C ARG A 74 -1.57 -15.65 2.46
N LEU A 75 -1.41 -14.53 3.16
CA LEU A 75 -2.30 -13.37 3.03
C LEU A 75 -2.21 -12.75 1.63
N ALA A 76 -1.01 -12.56 1.08
CA ALA A 76 -0.80 -12.06 -0.27
C ALA A 76 -1.57 -12.88 -1.30
N ARG A 77 -1.44 -14.22 -1.26
CA ARG A 77 -2.19 -15.13 -2.15
C ARG A 77 -3.71 -14.99 -1.97
N ALA A 78 -4.18 -14.86 -0.74
CA ALA A 78 -5.61 -14.68 -0.47
C ALA A 78 -6.14 -13.35 -1.07
N VAL A 79 -5.37 -12.27 -0.94
CA VAL A 79 -5.69 -10.97 -1.53
C VAL A 79 -5.71 -11.03 -3.05
N GLU A 80 -4.69 -11.61 -3.67
CA GLU A 80 -4.64 -11.77 -5.14
C GLU A 80 -5.82 -12.61 -5.65
N THR A 81 -6.15 -13.71 -4.96
CA THR A 81 -7.32 -14.53 -5.29
C THR A 81 -8.62 -13.72 -5.19
N TYR A 82 -8.76 -12.92 -4.13
CA TYR A 82 -9.91 -12.05 -3.96
C TYR A 82 -10.02 -11.03 -5.12
N LEU A 83 -8.92 -10.39 -5.49
CA LEU A 83 -8.89 -9.40 -6.56
C LEU A 83 -9.28 -10.03 -7.91
N VAL A 84 -8.75 -11.21 -8.22
CA VAL A 84 -9.12 -11.95 -9.45
C VAL A 84 -10.61 -12.28 -9.47
N ASN A 85 -11.12 -12.85 -8.40
CA ASN A 85 -12.51 -13.30 -8.32
C ASN A 85 -13.54 -12.15 -8.36
N ASN A 86 -13.10 -10.93 -8.08
CA ASN A 86 -13.94 -9.73 -8.09
C ASN A 86 -13.68 -8.80 -9.28
N GLY A 87 -12.88 -9.23 -10.27
CA GLY A 87 -12.64 -8.45 -11.50
C GLY A 87 -11.60 -7.34 -11.36
N TYR A 88 -10.77 -7.38 -10.32
CA TYR A 88 -9.69 -6.42 -10.06
C TYR A 88 -8.29 -6.99 -10.36
N GLN A 89 -8.18 -7.95 -11.28
CA GLN A 89 -6.91 -8.59 -11.62
C GLN A 89 -5.81 -7.59 -12.05
N ASP A 90 -6.18 -6.46 -12.62
CA ASP A 90 -5.24 -5.42 -13.03
C ASP A 90 -4.53 -4.76 -11.85
N GLU A 91 -5.12 -4.78 -10.66
CA GLU A 91 -4.50 -4.23 -9.45
C GLU A 91 -3.34 -5.10 -8.95
N ILE A 92 -3.30 -6.40 -9.31
CA ILE A 92 -2.23 -7.32 -8.87
C ILE A 92 -0.86 -6.83 -9.31
N ARG A 93 -0.74 -6.23 -10.49
CA ARG A 93 0.53 -5.66 -11.01
C ARG A 93 1.11 -4.53 -10.14
N ASN A 94 0.28 -3.95 -9.26
CA ASN A 94 0.70 -2.89 -8.35
C ASN A 94 1.37 -3.46 -7.08
N PHE A 95 1.34 -4.78 -6.86
CA PHE A 95 1.90 -5.43 -5.68
C PHE A 95 3.22 -6.12 -6.00
N GLU A 96 4.27 -5.70 -5.30
CA GLU A 96 5.55 -6.39 -5.19
C GLU A 96 5.74 -6.78 -3.72
N TRP A 97 5.11 -7.87 -3.30
CA TRP A 97 5.06 -8.29 -1.90
C TRP A 97 6.44 -8.49 -1.29
N GLU A 98 6.68 -7.82 -0.18
CA GLU A 98 7.86 -8.01 0.66
C GLU A 98 7.46 -8.06 2.13
N PHE A 99 8.10 -8.95 2.89
CA PHE A 99 7.81 -9.17 4.31
C PHE A 99 9.13 -9.15 5.07
N ASN A 100 9.29 -8.18 5.97
CA ASN A 100 10.48 -8.05 6.79
C ASN A 100 10.11 -7.97 8.28
N LEU A 101 10.92 -8.65 9.10
CA LEU A 101 10.88 -8.54 10.54
C LEU A 101 12.08 -7.70 10.98
N VAL A 102 11.82 -6.62 11.72
CA VAL A 102 12.85 -5.74 12.26
C VAL A 102 13.06 -5.99 13.74
N ALA A 103 14.34 -5.92 14.16
CA ALA A 103 14.75 -6.07 15.56
C ALA A 103 14.47 -4.79 16.35
N ASP A 104 13.19 -4.58 16.65
CA ASP A 104 12.69 -3.44 17.38
C ASP A 104 11.60 -3.90 18.34
N ASN A 105 11.62 -3.40 19.58
CA ASN A 105 10.70 -3.81 20.64
C ASN A 105 9.35 -3.08 20.61
N HIS A 106 9.14 -2.16 19.71
CA HIS A 106 7.84 -1.52 19.56
C HIS A 106 6.79 -2.54 19.11
N VAL A 107 5.59 -2.42 19.67
CA VAL A 107 4.42 -3.23 19.28
C VAL A 107 3.80 -2.61 18.04
N ASN A 108 4.30 -2.98 16.86
CA ASN A 108 3.86 -2.37 15.61
C ASN A 108 4.02 -3.32 14.41
N ALA A 109 3.20 -3.08 13.39
CA ALA A 109 3.36 -3.54 12.02
C ALA A 109 2.72 -2.52 11.07
N PHE A 110 3.17 -2.48 9.83
CA PHE A 110 2.53 -1.65 8.80
C PHE A 110 2.69 -2.26 7.41
N CYS A 111 1.79 -1.90 6.52
CA CYS A 111 1.85 -2.21 5.10
C CYS A 111 1.86 -0.92 4.29
N MET A 112 2.92 -0.69 3.53
CA MET A 112 3.00 0.44 2.60
C MET A 112 2.38 0.06 1.25
N PRO A 113 1.93 1.05 0.45
CA PRO A 113 1.47 0.83 -0.91
C PRO A 113 2.44 -0.05 -1.72
N GLY A 114 1.91 -0.96 -2.52
CA GLY A 114 2.72 -1.94 -3.26
C GLY A 114 3.02 -3.22 -2.49
N GLY A 115 2.46 -3.42 -1.27
CA GLY A 115 2.61 -4.67 -0.52
C GLY A 115 3.94 -4.79 0.24
N LYS A 116 4.51 -3.68 0.67
CA LYS A 116 5.73 -3.63 1.46
C LYS A 116 5.37 -3.69 2.94
N ILE A 117 5.59 -4.83 3.59
CA ILE A 117 5.15 -5.12 4.95
C ILE A 117 6.35 -5.21 5.88
N VAL A 118 6.24 -4.50 7.00
CA VAL A 118 7.20 -4.55 8.09
C VAL A 118 6.49 -4.98 9.37
N VAL A 119 7.08 -5.93 10.06
CA VAL A 119 6.67 -6.38 11.39
C VAL A 119 7.80 -6.09 12.36
N PHE A 120 7.46 -5.59 13.53
CA PHE A 120 8.40 -5.32 14.62
C PHE A 120 8.43 -6.53 15.56
N GLU A 121 9.61 -6.93 16.04
CA GLU A 121 9.73 -8.06 16.94
C GLU A 121 8.85 -7.92 18.19
N GLY A 122 8.67 -6.69 18.69
CA GLY A 122 7.82 -6.42 19.86
C GLY A 122 6.35 -6.77 19.66
N LEU A 123 5.87 -6.95 18.41
CA LEU A 123 4.50 -7.37 18.14
C LEU A 123 4.30 -8.87 18.40
N LEU A 124 5.32 -9.72 18.21
CA LEU A 124 5.19 -11.16 18.25
C LEU A 124 4.74 -11.71 19.62
N PRO A 125 5.26 -11.25 20.76
CA PRO A 125 4.75 -11.64 22.06
C PRO A 125 3.28 -11.30 22.29
N VAL A 126 2.79 -10.24 21.66
CA VAL A 126 1.38 -9.79 21.78
C VAL A 126 0.46 -10.67 20.94
N THR A 127 0.85 -11.00 19.72
CA THR A 127 0.07 -11.86 18.83
C THR A 127 0.13 -13.34 19.25
N GLN A 128 1.23 -13.78 19.86
CA GLN A 128 1.46 -15.11 20.41
C GLN A 128 1.47 -16.27 19.41
N ASN A 129 0.71 -16.17 18.31
CA ASN A 129 0.58 -17.23 17.30
C ASN A 129 0.35 -16.68 15.89
N GLU A 130 0.46 -17.57 14.88
CA GLU A 130 0.29 -17.20 13.47
C GLU A 130 -1.13 -16.69 13.14
N ALA A 131 -2.16 -17.20 13.78
CA ALA A 131 -3.54 -16.80 13.51
C ALA A 131 -3.78 -15.33 13.93
N SER A 132 -3.34 -14.96 15.12
CA SER A 132 -3.41 -13.60 15.62
C SER A 132 -2.53 -12.65 14.81
N LEU A 133 -1.33 -13.07 14.42
CA LEU A 133 -0.48 -12.30 13.52
C LEU A 133 -1.14 -12.08 12.16
N ALA A 134 -1.80 -13.12 11.62
CA ALA A 134 -2.52 -13.01 10.34
C ALA A 134 -3.68 -12.02 10.41
N ILE A 135 -4.36 -11.89 11.54
CA ILE A 135 -5.42 -10.89 11.73
C ILE A 135 -4.83 -9.48 11.65
N VAL A 136 -3.74 -9.22 12.38
CA VAL A 136 -3.08 -7.90 12.36
C VAL A 136 -2.57 -7.56 10.96
N LEU A 137 -1.82 -8.46 10.33
CA LEU A 137 -1.28 -8.22 8.99
C LEU A 137 -2.38 -8.12 7.93
N GLY A 138 -3.46 -8.89 8.07
CA GLY A 138 -4.63 -8.77 7.18
C GLY A 138 -5.29 -7.40 7.26
N HIS A 139 -5.35 -6.81 8.46
CA HIS A 139 -5.84 -5.45 8.67
C HIS A 139 -4.94 -4.42 7.96
N GLU A 140 -3.63 -4.51 8.14
CA GLU A 140 -2.67 -3.60 7.49
C GLU A 140 -2.70 -3.73 5.96
N ILE A 141 -2.78 -4.95 5.44
CA ILE A 141 -2.89 -5.21 4.01
C ILE A 141 -4.21 -4.64 3.45
N ALA A 142 -5.32 -4.79 4.18
CA ALA A 142 -6.61 -4.25 3.76
C ALA A 142 -6.56 -2.72 3.60
N HIS A 143 -5.88 -2.00 4.49
CA HIS A 143 -5.66 -0.56 4.33
C HIS A 143 -4.88 -0.23 3.06
N ALA A 144 -3.82 -0.96 2.76
CA ALA A 144 -3.02 -0.74 1.54
C ALA A 144 -3.82 -1.05 0.27
N VAL A 145 -4.61 -2.13 0.25
CA VAL A 145 -5.46 -2.51 -0.90
C VAL A 145 -6.61 -1.51 -1.08
N ALA A 146 -7.19 -1.03 0.01
CA ALA A 146 -8.25 -0.01 -0.01
C ALA A 146 -7.71 1.41 -0.27
N LYS A 147 -6.40 1.56 -0.49
CA LYS A 147 -5.73 2.86 -0.75
C LYS A 147 -6.03 3.91 0.33
N HIS A 148 -6.16 3.46 1.60
CA HIS A 148 -6.45 4.36 2.73
C HIS A 148 -5.22 5.19 3.16
N SER A 149 -4.03 4.81 2.71
CA SER A 149 -2.75 5.49 2.98
C SER A 149 -2.33 6.48 1.88
N ALA A 150 -3.23 6.77 0.95
CA ALA A 150 -2.99 7.69 -0.15
C ALA A 150 -3.67 9.06 0.07
#